data_20e22dd6f2e5ec496b9b93acf0a457ea
#
_entry.id   20e22dd6f2e5ec496b9b93acf0a457ea
#
_cell.length_a   1.000
_cell.length_b   1.000
_cell.length_c   1.000
_cell.angle_alpha   90.00
_cell.angle_beta   90.00
_cell.angle_gamma   90.00
#
_symmetry.space_group_name_H-M   'P 1'
#
loop_
_entity.id
_entity.type
_entity.pdbx_description
1 polymer ?
#
loop_
_entity_poly.entity_id
_entity_poly.type
_entity_poly.pdbx_seq_one_letter_code
_entity_poly.pdbx_strand_id
1 'polypeptide(L)'
;MDEKNKKASDDIQRRRFMLTINNPEKYEMSHEKIIEAIHSAFAKQGILYFCMCDEIGESGTYHTHIFIMITKKKRWSAVQNAFPHAHIETEVRGTAQEVVAYIKKEGKKNAEKKETNLPNTFYEEGEIPTFYISNKRAEMLE
;
A
#
# COMPACT_ATOMS: atom_id res chain seq x y z
N MET A 1 -19.82 0.50 15.86
CA MET A 1 -18.82 -0.36 16.36
C MET A 1 -17.47 -0.14 15.72
N ASP A 2 -16.55 -0.04 16.55
CA ASP A 2 -15.20 0.25 16.17
C ASP A 2 -14.52 -0.98 15.59
N GLU A 3 -13.72 -0.81 14.57
CA GLU A 3 -12.94 -1.90 13.98
C GLU A 3 -11.98 -2.52 14.98
N LYS A 4 -11.61 -1.77 16.00
CA LYS A 4 -10.74 -2.26 17.08
C LYS A 4 -11.33 -3.42 17.83
N ASN A 5 -12.64 -3.60 17.72
CA ASN A 5 -13.35 -4.68 18.40
C ASN A 5 -13.58 -5.90 17.51
N LYS A 6 -12.90 -5.97 16.38
CA LYS A 6 -12.97 -7.14 15.52
C LYS A 6 -12.52 -8.38 16.26
N LYS A 7 -13.22 -9.48 16.03
CA LYS A 7 -12.85 -10.76 16.62
C LYS A 7 -11.54 -11.25 16.00
N ALA A 8 -10.81 -12.07 16.75
CA ALA A 8 -9.56 -12.65 16.26
C ALA A 8 -9.74 -13.40 14.94
N SER A 9 -10.91 -14.06 14.75
CA SER A 9 -11.23 -14.78 13.53
C SER A 9 -11.38 -13.87 12.32
N ASP A 10 -11.62 -12.58 12.55
CA ASP A 10 -11.76 -11.59 11.50
C ASP A 10 -10.45 -10.88 11.22
N ASP A 11 -9.39 -11.24 11.93
CA ASP A 11 -8.08 -10.62 11.77
C ASP A 11 -7.35 -11.26 10.59
N ILE A 12 -7.67 -10.77 9.44
CA ILE A 12 -7.18 -11.27 8.16
C ILE A 12 -5.66 -11.16 8.06
N GLN A 13 -5.05 -12.18 7.45
CA GLN A 13 -3.62 -12.19 7.15
C GLN A 13 -3.44 -12.09 5.64
N ARG A 14 -2.52 -11.21 5.22
CA ARG A 14 -2.27 -10.97 3.78
C ARG A 14 -0.79 -10.74 3.53
N ARG A 15 -0.41 -10.88 2.25
CA ARG A 15 0.95 -10.58 1.77
C ARG A 15 1.00 -9.25 1.02
N ARG A 16 -0.13 -8.61 0.82
CA ARG A 16 -0.20 -7.31 0.16
C ARG A 16 -1.15 -6.41 0.94
N PHE A 17 -0.76 -5.16 1.09
CA PHE A 17 -1.58 -4.16 1.77
C PHE A 17 -1.53 -2.85 1.02
N MET A 18 -2.66 -2.15 0.99
CA MET A 18 -2.72 -0.79 0.50
C MET A 18 -3.08 0.09 1.70
N LEU A 19 -2.25 1.09 1.97
CA LEU A 19 -2.48 2.01 3.08
C LEU A 19 -2.70 3.41 2.55
N THR A 20 -3.57 4.16 3.21
CA THR A 20 -3.78 5.58 2.92
C THR A 20 -3.70 6.33 4.23
N ILE A 21 -2.79 7.31 4.29
CA ILE A 21 -2.66 8.19 5.45
C ILE A 21 -3.13 9.57 5.04
N ASN A 22 -4.26 10.00 5.62
CA ASN A 22 -4.80 11.34 5.38
C ASN A 22 -4.08 12.33 6.26
N ASN A 23 -3.69 13.46 5.70
CA ASN A 23 -2.97 14.50 6.42
C ASN A 23 -1.76 13.95 7.18
N PRO A 24 -0.80 13.30 6.48
CA PRO A 24 0.33 12.66 7.16
C PRO A 24 1.15 13.64 8.00
N GLU A 25 1.22 14.90 7.63
CA GLU A 25 1.94 15.92 8.37
C GLU A 25 1.40 16.08 9.80
N LYS A 26 0.09 15.93 9.96
CA LYS A 26 -0.56 16.01 11.26
C LYS A 26 -0.01 14.98 12.26
N TYR A 27 0.45 13.85 11.75
CA TYR A 27 0.98 12.75 12.56
C TYR A 27 2.48 12.61 12.44
N GLU A 28 3.14 13.60 11.85
CA GLU A 28 4.58 13.58 11.62
C GLU A 28 5.03 12.37 10.80
N MET A 29 4.19 11.96 9.86
CA MET A 29 4.46 10.80 9.00
C MET A 29 5.00 11.27 7.64
N SER A 30 6.24 11.78 7.66
CA SER A 30 6.96 12.08 6.43
C SER A 30 7.27 10.77 5.69
N HIS A 31 7.66 10.84 4.43
CA HIS A 31 8.09 9.66 3.69
C HIS A 31 9.20 8.91 4.43
N GLU A 32 10.16 9.64 5.00
CA GLU A 32 11.24 9.03 5.78
C GLU A 32 10.71 8.21 6.95
N LYS A 33 9.76 8.77 7.68
CA LYS A 33 9.13 8.08 8.82
C LYS A 33 8.34 6.86 8.36
N ILE A 34 7.66 6.98 7.24
CA ILE A 34 6.90 5.87 6.66
C ILE A 34 7.85 4.74 6.27
N ILE A 35 8.96 5.09 5.62
CA ILE A 35 9.98 4.10 5.22
C ILE A 35 10.54 3.37 6.44
N GLU A 36 10.89 4.11 7.48
CA GLU A 36 11.38 3.52 8.74
C GLU A 36 10.35 2.57 9.35
N ALA A 37 9.08 3.00 9.37
CA ALA A 37 8.01 2.19 9.92
C ALA A 37 7.79 0.91 9.12
N ILE A 38 7.88 0.98 7.81
CA ILE A 38 7.74 -0.20 6.95
C ILE A 38 8.88 -1.19 7.22
N HIS A 39 10.12 -0.71 7.25
CA HIS A 39 11.28 -1.57 7.51
C HIS A 39 11.17 -2.24 8.88
N SER A 40 10.72 -1.50 9.88
CA SER A 40 10.56 -2.04 11.22
C SER A 40 9.38 -3.02 11.31
N ALA A 41 8.22 -2.63 10.80
CA ALA A 41 7.00 -3.40 10.97
C ALA A 41 7.00 -4.71 10.18
N PHE A 42 7.63 -4.75 9.02
CA PHE A 42 7.59 -5.90 8.13
C PHE A 42 8.91 -6.68 8.02
N ALA A 43 9.87 -6.37 8.88
CA ALA A 43 11.18 -7.03 8.87
C ALA A 43 11.08 -8.55 8.95
N LYS A 44 10.21 -9.05 9.82
CA LYS A 44 10.04 -10.50 10.03
C LYS A 44 9.36 -11.20 8.87
N GLN A 45 8.52 -10.49 8.13
CA GLN A 45 7.79 -11.07 7.01
C GLN A 45 8.59 -11.07 5.73
N GLY A 46 9.63 -10.24 5.65
CA GLY A 46 10.44 -10.10 4.44
C GLY A 46 9.78 -9.19 3.43
N ILE A 47 10.33 -7.99 3.28
CA ILE A 47 9.80 -7.00 2.34
C ILE A 47 10.27 -7.33 0.93
N LEU A 48 9.33 -7.50 0.00
CA LEU A 48 9.65 -7.72 -1.40
C LEU A 48 9.69 -6.40 -2.16
N TYR A 49 8.68 -5.58 -1.94
CA TYR A 49 8.52 -4.33 -2.68
C TYR A 49 7.56 -3.42 -1.93
N PHE A 50 7.82 -2.13 -1.96
CA PHE A 50 6.81 -1.15 -1.56
C PHE A 50 7.00 0.12 -2.35
N CYS A 51 5.91 0.87 -2.49
CA CYS A 51 5.95 2.18 -3.11
C CYS A 51 4.97 3.11 -2.41
N MET A 52 5.15 4.39 -2.61
CA MET A 52 4.25 5.41 -2.06
C MET A 52 4.24 6.64 -2.97
N CYS A 53 3.13 7.34 -2.92
CA CYS A 53 3.00 8.59 -3.67
C CYS A 53 1.95 9.46 -2.98
N ASP A 54 2.14 10.75 -3.03
CA ASP A 54 1.21 11.69 -2.41
C ASP A 54 0.18 12.18 -3.42
N GLU A 55 -0.98 12.53 -2.91
CA GLU A 55 -2.08 13.01 -3.72
C GLU A 55 -2.86 14.05 -2.92
N ILE A 56 -3.44 15.02 -3.62
CA ILE A 56 -4.38 15.97 -3.02
C ILE A 56 -5.76 15.59 -3.53
N GLY A 57 -6.67 15.22 -2.62
CA GLY A 57 -8.02 14.83 -2.97
C GLY A 57 -8.86 16.00 -3.44
N GLU A 58 -10.05 15.71 -3.97
CA GLU A 58 -10.96 16.72 -4.47
C GLU A 58 -11.32 17.79 -3.45
N SER A 59 -11.40 17.39 -2.18
CA SER A 59 -11.70 18.31 -1.09
C SER A 59 -10.47 19.07 -0.59
N GLY A 60 -9.31 18.88 -1.22
CA GLY A 60 -8.08 19.50 -0.82
C GLY A 60 -7.30 18.76 0.25
N THR A 61 -7.77 17.57 0.62
CA THR A 61 -7.09 16.74 1.62
C THR A 61 -5.83 16.13 1.04
N TYR A 62 -4.71 16.36 1.70
CA TYR A 62 -3.43 15.75 1.32
C TYR A 62 -3.37 14.34 1.90
N HIS A 63 -2.98 13.38 1.10
CA HIS A 63 -2.79 12.02 1.62
C HIS A 63 -1.69 11.28 0.89
N THR A 64 -1.14 10.27 1.57
CA THR A 64 -0.10 9.41 1.03
C THR A 64 -0.69 8.01 0.86
N HIS A 65 -0.55 7.47 -0.35
CA HIS A 65 -0.92 6.10 -0.67
C HIS A 65 0.32 5.23 -0.63
N ILE A 66 0.21 4.05 -0.01
CA ILE A 66 1.33 3.13 0.17
C ILE A 66 0.90 1.73 -0.24
N PHE A 67 1.70 1.06 -1.06
CA PHE A 67 1.47 -0.32 -1.43
C PHE A 67 2.65 -1.15 -0.96
N ILE A 68 2.37 -2.25 -0.24
CA ILE A 68 3.41 -3.09 0.37
C ILE A 68 3.20 -4.54 -0.02
N MET A 69 4.28 -5.20 -0.46
CA MET A 69 4.31 -6.64 -0.77
C MET A 69 5.35 -7.31 0.12
N ILE A 70 4.93 -8.38 0.78
CA ILE A 70 5.79 -9.11 1.72
C ILE A 70 5.79 -10.61 1.40
N THR A 71 6.80 -11.32 1.89
CA THR A 71 6.95 -12.75 1.63
C THR A 71 6.02 -13.61 2.48
N LYS A 72 5.95 -13.33 3.77
CA LYS A 72 5.11 -14.05 4.71
C LYS A 72 3.91 -13.20 5.10
N LYS A 73 2.78 -13.85 5.31
CA LYS A 73 1.55 -13.14 5.70
C LYS A 73 1.72 -12.40 7.02
N LYS A 74 1.02 -11.28 7.13
CA LYS A 74 0.96 -10.49 8.35
C LYS A 74 -0.50 -10.17 8.65
N ARG A 75 -0.84 -10.12 9.93
CA ARG A 75 -2.20 -9.85 10.39
C ARG A 75 -2.54 -8.37 10.21
N TRP A 76 -3.79 -8.12 9.83
CA TRP A 76 -4.30 -6.76 9.72
C TRP A 76 -4.08 -5.96 11.01
N SER A 77 -4.36 -6.56 12.16
CA SER A 77 -4.24 -5.87 13.46
C SER A 77 -2.80 -5.42 13.72
N ALA A 78 -1.81 -6.24 13.33
CA ALA A 78 -0.41 -5.89 13.50
C ALA A 78 -0.01 -4.72 12.59
N VAL A 79 -0.55 -4.69 11.37
CA VAL A 79 -0.32 -3.58 10.45
C VAL A 79 -0.98 -2.31 10.98
N GLN A 80 -2.21 -2.43 11.49
CA GLN A 80 -2.92 -1.29 12.08
C GLN A 80 -2.17 -0.72 13.29
N ASN A 81 -1.58 -1.59 14.11
CA ASN A 81 -0.80 -1.14 15.26
C ASN A 81 0.45 -0.38 14.82
N ALA A 82 1.06 -0.79 13.72
CA ALA A 82 2.24 -0.11 13.18
C ALA A 82 1.89 1.22 12.51
N PHE A 83 0.69 1.31 11.94
CA PHE A 83 0.23 2.50 11.23
C PHE A 83 -1.17 2.89 11.75
N PRO A 84 -1.24 3.40 12.99
CA PRO A 84 -2.53 3.64 13.64
C PRO A 84 -3.42 4.69 12.97
N HIS A 85 -2.82 5.54 12.15
CA HIS A 85 -3.56 6.60 11.47
C HIS A 85 -3.87 6.27 10.01
N ALA A 86 -3.51 5.07 9.56
CA ALA A 86 -3.71 4.67 8.19
C ALA A 86 -5.04 3.93 8.02
N HIS A 87 -5.65 4.14 6.86
CA HIS A 87 -6.71 3.27 6.39
C HIS A 87 -6.01 2.13 5.66
N ILE A 88 -6.33 0.89 6.02
CA ILE A 88 -5.65 -0.29 5.48
C ILE A 88 -6.62 -1.15 4.67
N GLU A 89 -6.28 -1.37 3.40
CA GLU A 89 -7.01 -2.28 2.54
C GLU A 89 -6.29 -3.62 2.48
N THR A 90 -7.00 -4.69 2.78
CA THR A 90 -6.47 -6.05 2.76
C THR A 90 -6.87 -6.80 1.49
N GLU A 91 -7.92 -6.33 0.82
CA GLU A 91 -8.39 -6.92 -0.44
C GLU A 91 -7.88 -6.09 -1.61
N VAL A 92 -6.56 -6.12 -1.82
CA VAL A 92 -5.93 -5.37 -2.90
C VAL A 92 -6.17 -6.10 -4.22
N ARG A 93 -6.92 -5.50 -5.11
CA ARG A 93 -7.27 -6.10 -6.40
C ARG A 93 -6.27 -5.73 -7.48
N GLY A 94 -6.15 -6.63 -8.45
CA GLY A 94 -5.28 -6.42 -9.60
C GLY A 94 -3.87 -6.92 -9.39
N THR A 95 -3.08 -6.85 -10.44
CA THR A 95 -1.68 -7.21 -10.39
C THR A 95 -0.89 -6.12 -9.67
N ALA A 96 0.31 -6.45 -9.24
CA ALA A 96 1.19 -5.46 -8.60
C ALA A 96 1.42 -4.27 -9.53
N GLN A 97 1.62 -4.52 -10.81
CA GLN A 97 1.85 -3.48 -11.80
C GLN A 97 0.64 -2.55 -11.92
N GLU A 98 -0.56 -3.12 -11.89
CA GLU A 98 -1.79 -2.34 -11.94
C GLU A 98 -1.95 -1.45 -10.71
N VAL A 99 -1.60 -1.98 -9.54
CA VAL A 99 -1.67 -1.22 -8.31
C VAL A 99 -0.68 -0.05 -8.33
N VAL A 100 0.55 -0.32 -8.77
CA VAL A 100 1.57 0.72 -8.89
C VAL A 100 1.14 1.81 -9.87
N ALA A 101 0.59 1.41 -11.01
CA ALA A 101 0.08 2.36 -12.00
C ALA A 101 -1.05 3.22 -11.43
N TYR A 102 -1.92 2.62 -10.63
CA TYR A 102 -2.99 3.34 -9.94
C TYR A 102 -2.43 4.39 -8.97
N ILE A 103 -1.42 4.02 -8.20
CA ILE A 103 -0.78 4.93 -7.25
C ILE A 103 -0.11 6.11 -7.99
N LYS A 104 0.49 5.83 -9.13
CA LYS A 104 1.11 6.87 -9.97
C LYS A 104 0.08 7.64 -10.79
N LYS A 105 -1.16 7.21 -10.81
CA LYS A 105 -2.22 7.75 -11.66
C LYS A 105 -1.85 7.65 -13.13
N GLU A 106 -1.26 6.54 -13.50
CA GLU A 106 -0.91 6.24 -14.88
C GLU A 106 -2.04 5.47 -15.58
N GLY A 107 -2.06 5.51 -16.90
CA GLY A 107 -3.04 4.81 -17.70
C GLY A 107 -4.28 5.65 -17.98
N LYS A 108 -5.07 5.20 -18.94
CA LYS A 108 -6.25 5.93 -19.40
C LYS A 108 -7.31 6.17 -18.32
N LYS A 109 -7.49 5.19 -17.45
CA LYS A 109 -8.49 5.29 -16.37
C LYS A 109 -8.20 6.42 -15.41
N ASN A 110 -6.93 6.80 -15.30
CA ASN A 110 -6.49 7.80 -14.32
C ASN A 110 -6.13 9.13 -14.96
N ALA A 111 -6.32 9.28 -16.26
CA ALA A 111 -5.92 10.49 -16.97
C ALA A 111 -6.54 11.76 -16.37
N GLU A 112 -7.81 11.69 -15.98
CA GLU A 112 -8.52 12.82 -15.38
C GLU A 112 -8.04 13.15 -13.97
N LYS A 113 -7.40 12.21 -13.32
CA LYS A 113 -6.94 12.36 -11.93
C LYS A 113 -5.48 12.77 -11.83
N LYS A 114 -4.79 12.91 -12.94
CA LYS A 114 -3.36 13.27 -12.94
C LYS A 114 -3.08 14.59 -12.25
N GLU A 115 -4.00 15.52 -12.29
CA GLU A 115 -3.82 16.84 -11.70
C GLU A 115 -3.77 16.81 -10.18
N THR A 116 -4.39 15.79 -9.58
CA THR A 116 -4.41 15.65 -8.13
C THR A 116 -3.22 14.87 -7.60
N ASN A 117 -2.55 14.13 -8.47
CA ASN A 117 -1.39 13.33 -8.10
C ASN A 117 -0.13 14.19 -8.06
N LEU A 118 0.75 13.87 -7.14
CA LEU A 118 2.03 14.56 -7.00
C LEU A 118 3.15 13.60 -7.40
N PRO A 119 3.39 13.42 -8.71
CA PRO A 119 4.31 12.36 -9.20
C PRO A 119 5.75 12.47 -8.72
N ASN A 120 6.24 13.68 -8.42
CA ASN A 120 7.59 13.83 -7.88
C ASN A 120 7.71 13.33 -6.45
N THR A 121 6.61 12.94 -5.81
CA THR A 121 6.65 12.37 -4.48
C THR A 121 6.67 10.85 -4.52
N PHE A 122 6.63 10.25 -5.71
CA PHE A 122 6.67 8.80 -5.85
C PHE A 122 8.02 8.25 -5.39
N TYR A 123 7.96 7.21 -4.57
CA TYR A 123 9.13 6.51 -4.07
C TYR A 123 8.86 5.01 -4.10
N GLU A 124 9.85 4.23 -4.46
CA GLU A 124 9.71 2.78 -4.42
C GLU A 124 11.01 2.14 -3.98
N GLU A 125 10.89 0.95 -3.39
CA GLU A 125 12.02 0.18 -2.91
C GLU A 125 11.76 -1.30 -3.15
N GLY A 126 12.78 -2.03 -3.55
CA GLY A 126 12.66 -3.46 -3.86
C GLY A 126 12.20 -3.68 -5.29
N GLU A 127 11.83 -4.91 -5.57
CA GLU A 127 11.39 -5.32 -6.90
C GLU A 127 10.17 -6.21 -6.83
N ILE A 128 9.25 -6.00 -7.76
CA ILE A 128 8.11 -6.90 -7.90
C ILE A 128 8.65 -8.23 -8.41
N PRO A 129 8.43 -9.33 -7.68
CA PRO A 129 9.04 -10.62 -8.04
C PRO A 129 8.65 -11.10 -9.43
N THR A 130 9.62 -11.50 -10.21
CA THR A 130 9.41 -12.03 -11.55
C THR A 130 8.59 -13.31 -11.55
N PHE A 131 8.83 -14.18 -10.56
CA PHE A 131 8.07 -15.43 -10.46
C PHE A 131 6.58 -15.19 -10.24
N TYR A 132 6.23 -14.07 -9.63
CA TYR A 132 4.84 -13.67 -9.43
C TYR A 132 4.13 -13.49 -10.77
N ILE A 133 4.82 -12.83 -11.69
CA ILE A 133 4.29 -12.56 -13.02
C ILE A 133 4.22 -13.87 -13.82
N SER A 134 5.26 -14.69 -13.72
CA SER A 134 5.34 -15.99 -14.41
C SER A 134 4.23 -16.93 -13.98
N ASN A 135 3.97 -17.03 -12.67
CA ASN A 135 2.91 -17.86 -12.14
C ASN A 135 1.55 -17.40 -12.64
N LYS A 136 1.33 -16.11 -12.66
CA LYS A 136 0.08 -15.56 -13.15
C LYS A 136 -0.14 -15.89 -14.62
N ARG A 137 0.92 -15.80 -15.41
CA ARG A 137 0.86 -16.15 -16.83
C ARG A 137 0.59 -17.63 -17.04
N ALA A 138 1.23 -18.48 -16.27
CA ALA A 138 1.01 -19.93 -16.35
C ALA A 138 -0.43 -20.28 -16.04
N GLU A 139 -1.02 -19.69 -15.01
CA GLU A 139 -2.42 -19.86 -14.66
C GLU A 139 -3.35 -19.46 -15.81
N MET A 140 -3.00 -18.39 -16.49
CA MET A 140 -3.82 -17.91 -17.60
C MET A 140 -3.75 -18.82 -18.83
N LEU A 141 -2.65 -19.55 -19.00
CA LEU A 141 -2.47 -20.43 -20.13
C LEU A 141 -3.07 -21.82 -19.94
N GLU A 142 -3.35 -22.18 -18.71
CA GLU A 142 -4.01 -23.44 -18.39
C GLU A 142 -5.53 -23.30 -18.50
#